data_f194cecc4c92b6b017c5543c50c68d18
#
_entry.id   f194cecc4c92b6b017c5543c50c68d18
#
_cell.length_a   1.000
_cell.length_b   1.000
_cell.length_c   1.000
_cell.angle_alpha   90.00
_cell.angle_beta   90.00
_cell.angle_gamma   90.00
#
_symmetry.space_group_name_H-M   'P 1'
#
loop_
_entity.id
_entity.type
_entity.pdbx_description
1 polymer ?
#
loop_
_entity_poly.entity_id
_entity_poly.type
_entity_poly.pdbx_seq_one_letter_code
_entity_poly.pdbx_strand_id
1 'polypeptide(L)'
;MRHRKLGRELATFRHTLTWTFFATIIYLLLLFIWNMGIGADIRAAGGSANVIGLFNMLFTAWYGIYVAGQIKTRLTLYEQGFILKTLFKEHIVVYREIRDIQSKFSHIESPGAFIYARIKTPQGRVLLKNNWKPREDFYRFIAQFLFQDNEDDITFH
;
A
#
# COMPACT_ATOMS: atom_id res chain seq x y z
N MET A 1 4.68 23.77 -6.74
CA MET A 1 4.97 24.73 -5.65
C MET A 1 4.67 24.22 -4.21
N ARG A 2 3.91 23.12 -4.01
CA ARG A 2 3.59 22.60 -2.65
C ARG A 2 4.76 21.91 -1.93
N HIS A 3 5.73 21.34 -2.66
CA HIS A 3 6.91 20.66 -2.07
C HIS A 3 7.82 21.57 -1.23
N ARG A 4 7.91 22.87 -1.53
CA ARG A 4 8.73 23.83 -0.76
C ARG A 4 8.30 24.02 0.71
N LYS A 5 7.07 23.63 1.06
CA LYS A 5 6.55 23.76 2.43
C LYS A 5 6.93 22.58 3.35
N LEU A 6 7.48 21.49 2.80
CA LEU A 6 7.78 20.27 3.56
C LEU A 6 9.19 20.27 4.18
N GLY A 7 10.06 21.19 3.79
CA GLY A 7 11.46 21.21 4.25
C GLY A 7 12.33 20.21 3.53
N ARG A 8 13.41 19.78 4.18
CA ARG A 8 14.40 18.83 3.64
C ARG A 8 13.84 17.42 3.63
N GLU A 9 14.17 16.64 2.59
CA GLU A 9 13.90 15.20 2.54
C GLU A 9 14.77 14.47 3.56
N LEU A 10 14.14 13.61 4.37
CA LEU A 10 14.78 12.83 5.42
C LEU A 10 15.00 11.37 5.00
N ALA A 11 13.98 10.75 4.42
CA ALA A 11 14.02 9.35 4.01
C ALA A 11 13.00 9.04 2.92
N THR A 12 13.29 8.02 2.12
CA THR A 12 12.35 7.47 1.14
C THR A 12 12.19 5.97 1.35
N PHE A 13 10.93 5.53 1.50
CA PHE A 13 10.56 4.15 1.68
C PHE A 13 9.86 3.61 0.44
N ARG A 14 10.13 2.34 0.12
CA ARG A 14 9.47 1.61 -0.96
C ARG A 14 8.57 0.52 -0.40
N HIS A 15 7.52 0.23 -1.12
CA HIS A 15 6.61 -0.85 -0.78
C HIS A 15 7.32 -2.21 -0.83
N THR A 16 7.05 -3.06 0.15
CA THR A 16 7.60 -4.42 0.18
C THR A 16 6.91 -5.28 -0.88
N LEU A 17 7.68 -5.88 -1.78
CA LEU A 17 7.17 -6.70 -2.89
C LEU A 17 6.87 -8.16 -2.51
N THR A 18 7.04 -8.55 -1.25
CA THR A 18 6.82 -9.94 -0.81
C THR A 18 5.40 -10.43 -1.15
N TRP A 19 4.38 -9.64 -0.84
CA TRP A 19 3.00 -9.97 -1.19
C TRP A 19 2.75 -9.98 -2.70
N THR A 20 3.44 -9.14 -3.46
CA THR A 20 3.37 -9.13 -4.92
C THR A 20 3.90 -10.44 -5.48
N PHE A 21 4.97 -10.99 -4.91
CA PHE A 21 5.51 -12.30 -5.30
C PHE A 21 4.48 -13.42 -5.08
N PHE A 22 3.87 -13.52 -3.89
CA PHE A 22 2.81 -14.50 -3.63
C PHE A 22 1.60 -14.30 -4.53
N ALA A 23 1.17 -13.07 -4.73
CA ALA A 23 0.08 -12.74 -5.65
C ALA A 23 0.39 -13.16 -7.09
N THR A 24 1.67 -13.09 -7.52
CA THR A 24 2.11 -13.57 -8.84
C THR A 24 1.93 -15.08 -8.97
N ILE A 25 2.32 -15.83 -7.94
CA ILE A 25 2.14 -17.29 -7.95
C ILE A 25 0.66 -17.65 -8.04
N ILE A 26 -0.18 -17.02 -7.21
CA ILE A 26 -1.63 -17.26 -7.22
C ILE A 26 -2.22 -16.87 -8.58
N TYR A 27 -1.82 -15.74 -9.15
CA TYR A 27 -2.25 -15.31 -10.48
C TYR A 27 -1.93 -16.35 -11.55
N LEU A 28 -0.69 -16.87 -11.57
CA LEU A 28 -0.27 -17.88 -12.56
C LEU A 28 -1.03 -19.19 -12.38
N LEU A 29 -1.29 -19.61 -11.14
CA LEU A 29 -2.11 -20.80 -10.85
C LEU A 29 -3.55 -20.62 -11.34
N LEU A 30 -4.18 -19.48 -11.06
CA LEU A 30 -5.53 -19.19 -11.53
C LEU A 30 -5.61 -19.12 -13.05
N LEU A 31 -4.63 -18.52 -13.69
CA LEU A 31 -4.55 -18.48 -15.16
C LEU A 31 -4.38 -19.88 -15.76
N PHE A 32 -3.57 -20.73 -15.13
CA PHE A 32 -3.40 -22.13 -15.54
C PHE A 32 -4.71 -22.92 -15.39
N ILE A 33 -5.35 -22.87 -14.21
CA ILE A 33 -6.62 -23.56 -13.95
C ILE A 33 -7.70 -23.09 -14.94
N TRP A 34 -7.78 -21.77 -15.17
CA TRP A 34 -8.71 -21.19 -16.14
C TRP A 34 -8.51 -21.77 -17.54
N ASN A 35 -7.28 -21.80 -18.04
CA ASN A 35 -7.01 -22.25 -19.41
C ASN A 35 -7.15 -23.77 -19.59
N MET A 36 -6.74 -24.57 -18.59
CA MET A 36 -6.77 -26.04 -18.66
C MET A 36 -8.13 -26.63 -18.28
N GLY A 37 -8.87 -25.97 -17.40
CA GLY A 37 -10.22 -26.37 -17.02
C GLY A 37 -11.29 -25.66 -17.87
N ILE A 38 -11.83 -24.57 -17.37
CA ILE A 38 -12.97 -23.85 -17.98
C ILE A 38 -12.72 -23.50 -19.45
N GLY A 39 -11.49 -23.06 -19.80
CA GLY A 39 -11.13 -22.74 -21.16
C GLY A 39 -11.13 -23.96 -22.09
N ALA A 40 -10.80 -25.16 -21.59
CA ALA A 40 -10.89 -26.41 -22.35
C ALA A 40 -12.35 -26.82 -22.58
N ASP A 41 -13.20 -26.72 -21.56
CA ASP A 41 -14.64 -27.00 -21.64
C ASP A 41 -15.35 -26.06 -22.62
N ILE A 42 -15.03 -24.78 -22.61
CA ILE A 42 -15.58 -23.80 -23.57
C ILE A 42 -15.20 -24.19 -24.99
N ARG A 43 -13.95 -24.60 -25.23
CA ARG A 43 -13.50 -25.05 -26.57
C ARG A 43 -14.18 -26.36 -27.00
N ALA A 44 -14.31 -27.30 -26.08
CA ALA A 44 -15.00 -28.57 -26.35
C ALA A 44 -16.48 -28.37 -26.67
N ALA A 45 -17.13 -27.36 -26.07
CA ALA A 45 -18.51 -26.98 -26.36
C ALA A 45 -18.68 -26.14 -27.63
N GLY A 46 -17.63 -25.95 -28.44
CA GLY A 46 -17.67 -25.12 -29.66
C GLY A 46 -17.61 -23.63 -29.40
N GLY A 47 -17.23 -23.24 -28.19
CA GLY A 47 -17.06 -21.81 -27.81
C GLY A 47 -15.89 -21.12 -28.52
N SER A 48 -16.03 -19.84 -28.78
CA SER A 48 -15.02 -19.05 -29.48
C SER A 48 -13.73 -18.91 -28.66
N ALA A 49 -12.60 -19.26 -29.28
CA ALA A 49 -11.26 -19.01 -28.72
C ALA A 49 -11.01 -17.52 -28.39
N ASN A 50 -11.73 -16.61 -29.09
CA ASN A 50 -11.64 -15.16 -28.87
C ASN A 50 -12.13 -14.77 -27.48
N VAL A 51 -13.15 -15.44 -26.92
CA VAL A 51 -13.67 -15.17 -25.56
C VAL A 51 -12.61 -15.50 -24.53
N ILE A 52 -11.93 -16.62 -24.66
CA ILE A 52 -10.85 -17.05 -23.75
C ILE A 52 -9.68 -16.06 -23.85
N GLY A 53 -9.30 -15.67 -25.07
CA GLY A 53 -8.25 -14.69 -25.32
C GLY A 53 -8.56 -13.33 -24.72
N LEU A 54 -9.79 -12.82 -24.88
CA LEU A 54 -10.23 -11.57 -24.31
C LEU A 54 -10.17 -11.60 -22.76
N PHE A 55 -10.66 -12.68 -22.14
CA PHE A 55 -10.58 -12.84 -20.69
C PHE A 55 -9.14 -12.83 -20.19
N ASN A 56 -8.26 -13.60 -20.83
CA ASN A 56 -6.83 -13.65 -20.47
C ASN A 56 -6.17 -12.27 -20.58
N MET A 57 -6.50 -11.51 -21.64
CA MET A 57 -5.98 -10.16 -21.84
C MET A 57 -6.45 -9.20 -20.74
N LEU A 58 -7.74 -9.18 -20.42
CA LEU A 58 -8.30 -8.33 -19.39
C LEU A 58 -7.74 -8.67 -18.00
N PHE A 59 -7.65 -9.96 -17.68
CA PHE A 59 -7.13 -10.43 -16.40
C PHE A 59 -5.64 -10.10 -16.24
N THR A 60 -4.84 -10.26 -17.33
CA THR A 60 -3.41 -9.90 -17.34
C THR A 60 -3.21 -8.38 -17.23
N ALA A 61 -4.04 -7.58 -17.93
CA ALA A 61 -3.99 -6.13 -17.85
C ALA A 61 -4.31 -5.64 -16.41
N TRP A 62 -5.36 -6.18 -15.80
CA TRP A 62 -5.72 -5.87 -14.41
C TRP A 62 -4.60 -6.23 -13.45
N TYR A 63 -3.99 -7.41 -13.59
CA TYR A 63 -2.86 -7.82 -12.78
C TYR A 63 -1.63 -6.92 -13.00
N GLY A 64 -1.35 -6.54 -14.24
CA GLY A 64 -0.27 -5.61 -14.59
C GLY A 64 -0.43 -4.24 -13.90
N ILE A 65 -1.64 -3.70 -13.85
CA ILE A 65 -1.97 -2.46 -13.12
C ILE A 65 -1.71 -2.63 -11.63
N TYR A 66 -2.12 -3.76 -11.03
CA TYR A 66 -1.85 -4.06 -9.63
C TYR A 66 -0.35 -4.07 -9.33
N VAL A 67 0.46 -4.81 -10.10
CA VAL A 67 1.92 -4.89 -9.92
C VAL A 67 2.58 -3.53 -10.10
N ALA A 68 2.21 -2.78 -11.14
CA ALA A 68 2.71 -1.44 -11.38
C ALA A 68 2.39 -0.50 -10.19
N GLY A 69 1.21 -0.65 -9.59
CA GLY A 69 0.80 0.05 -8.38
C GLY A 69 1.76 -0.23 -7.21
N GLN A 70 2.08 -1.50 -6.96
CA GLN A 70 2.99 -1.89 -5.88
C GLN A 70 4.41 -1.34 -6.08
N ILE A 71 4.95 -1.44 -7.31
CA ILE A 71 6.30 -0.97 -7.63
C ILE A 71 6.43 0.56 -7.53
N LYS A 72 5.42 1.29 -7.99
CA LYS A 72 5.44 2.75 -8.02
C LYS A 72 5.09 3.41 -6.70
N THR A 73 4.52 2.68 -5.76
CA THR A 73 4.16 3.22 -4.45
C THR A 73 5.41 3.54 -3.63
N ARG A 74 5.53 4.80 -3.20
CA ARG A 74 6.65 5.34 -2.41
C ARG A 74 6.13 6.25 -1.32
N LEU A 75 6.79 6.19 -0.18
CA LEU A 75 6.60 7.11 0.94
C LEU A 75 7.89 7.91 1.13
N THR A 76 7.84 9.22 0.95
CA THR A 76 8.97 10.12 1.17
C THR A 76 8.69 10.99 2.37
N LEU A 77 9.57 10.95 3.35
CA LEU A 77 9.50 11.73 4.58
C LEU A 77 10.27 13.04 4.42
N TYR A 78 9.70 14.09 4.98
CA TYR A 78 10.28 15.42 5.07
C TYR A 78 10.23 15.92 6.52
N GLU A 79 10.95 16.98 6.84
CA GLU A 79 10.97 17.58 8.18
C GLU A 79 9.58 17.99 8.68
N GLN A 80 8.71 18.45 7.80
CA GLN A 80 7.40 19.00 8.15
C GLN A 80 6.21 18.17 7.66
N GLY A 81 6.46 16.97 7.14
CA GLY A 81 5.40 16.14 6.60
C GLY A 81 5.91 14.95 5.81
N PHE A 82 5.03 14.32 5.06
CA PHE A 82 5.40 13.24 4.15
C PHE A 82 4.57 13.25 2.86
N ILE A 83 5.09 12.61 1.83
CA ILE A 83 4.42 12.39 0.56
C ILE A 83 4.22 10.90 0.35
N LEU A 84 2.97 10.47 0.23
CA LEU A 84 2.61 9.12 -0.19
C LEU A 84 2.23 9.15 -1.67
N LYS A 85 3.12 8.66 -2.52
CA LYS A 85 2.89 8.54 -3.96
C LYS A 85 2.45 7.12 -4.28
N THR A 86 1.27 7.00 -4.90
CA THR A 86 0.74 5.76 -5.45
C THR A 86 0.74 5.83 -6.98
N LEU A 87 0.26 4.80 -7.69
CA LEU A 87 0.22 4.78 -9.14
C LEU A 87 -0.56 5.97 -9.74
N PHE A 88 -1.70 6.33 -9.12
CA PHE A 88 -2.63 7.32 -9.66
C PHE A 88 -2.78 8.58 -8.79
N LYS A 89 -2.27 8.56 -7.57
CA LYS A 89 -2.48 9.65 -6.61
C LYS A 89 -1.21 9.97 -5.85
N GLU A 90 -1.09 11.25 -5.51
CA GLU A 90 -0.08 11.76 -4.62
C GLU A 90 -0.76 12.45 -3.44
N HIS A 91 -0.51 11.94 -2.24
CA HIS A 91 -1.02 12.51 -1.00
C HIS A 91 0.11 13.24 -0.29
N ILE A 92 -0.04 14.55 -0.16
CA ILE A 92 0.88 15.40 0.59
C ILE A 92 0.27 15.62 1.96
N VAL A 93 0.96 15.18 3.02
CA VAL A 93 0.54 15.33 4.40
C VAL A 93 1.53 16.22 5.11
N VAL A 94 1.06 17.36 5.60
CA VAL A 94 1.82 18.26 6.46
C VAL A 94 1.46 17.93 7.91
N TYR A 95 2.45 17.73 8.79
CA TYR A 95 2.20 17.30 10.17
C TYR A 95 1.24 18.25 10.93
N ARG A 96 1.37 19.55 10.73
CA ARG A 96 0.48 20.56 11.34
C ARG A 96 -0.97 20.51 10.86
N GLU A 97 -1.25 19.87 9.73
CA GLU A 97 -2.60 19.74 9.15
C GLU A 97 -3.28 18.43 9.56
N ILE A 98 -2.62 17.59 10.33
CA ILE A 98 -3.18 16.32 10.80
C ILE A 98 -4.21 16.65 11.89
N ARG A 99 -5.42 16.07 11.72
CA ARG A 99 -6.55 16.29 12.65
C ARG A 99 -6.78 15.11 13.57
N ASP A 100 -6.43 13.91 13.10
CA ASP A 100 -6.68 12.68 13.83
C ASP A 100 -5.79 11.57 13.27
N ILE A 101 -5.27 10.73 14.16
CA ILE A 101 -4.46 9.57 13.83
C ILE A 101 -5.03 8.36 14.57
N GLN A 102 -5.50 7.37 13.80
CA GLN A 102 -5.97 6.10 14.33
C GLN A 102 -4.96 5.02 13.97
N SER A 103 -4.23 4.52 14.92
CA SER A 103 -3.26 3.44 14.74
C SER A 103 -3.82 2.10 15.22
N LYS A 104 -3.37 1.01 14.59
CA LYS A 104 -3.66 -0.36 15.03
C LYS A 104 -2.37 -1.14 15.14
N PHE A 105 -2.21 -1.82 16.28
CA PHE A 105 -1.09 -2.69 16.58
C PHE A 105 -1.55 -4.14 16.65
N SER A 106 -0.65 -5.07 16.38
CA SER A 106 -0.93 -6.50 16.50
C SER A 106 -0.94 -6.93 17.96
N HIS A 107 -1.90 -7.77 18.31
CA HIS A 107 -1.95 -8.44 19.61
C HIS A 107 -1.57 -9.91 19.53
N ILE A 108 -1.48 -10.49 18.32
CA ILE A 108 -1.41 -11.94 18.08
C ILE A 108 -0.02 -12.39 17.65
N GLU A 109 0.49 -11.87 16.50
CA GLU A 109 1.75 -12.37 15.92
C GLU A 109 3.00 -11.78 16.57
N SER A 110 2.96 -10.52 16.90
CA SER A 110 4.02 -9.79 17.60
C SER A 110 3.36 -8.67 18.39
N PRO A 111 3.12 -8.85 19.70
CA PRO A 111 2.48 -7.83 20.53
C PRO A 111 3.18 -6.48 20.39
N GLY A 112 2.40 -5.44 20.07
CA GLY A 112 2.92 -4.09 19.81
C GLY A 112 3.43 -3.84 18.40
N ALA A 113 3.41 -4.84 17.49
CA ALA A 113 3.80 -4.60 16.10
C ALA A 113 2.74 -3.72 15.38
N PHE A 114 3.23 -2.66 14.74
CA PHE A 114 2.39 -1.75 13.96
C PHE A 114 1.76 -2.46 12.76
N ILE A 115 0.45 -2.33 12.58
CA ILE A 115 -0.29 -2.87 11.44
C ILE A 115 -0.61 -1.76 10.44
N TYR A 116 -1.26 -0.69 10.90
CA TYR A 116 -1.57 0.48 10.08
C TYR A 116 -1.81 1.73 10.92
N ALA A 117 -1.65 2.90 10.29
CA ALA A 117 -2.17 4.18 10.78
C ALA A 117 -3.10 4.79 9.73
N ARG A 118 -4.25 5.24 10.17
CA ARG A 118 -5.20 6.03 9.38
C ARG A 118 -5.10 7.49 9.80
N ILE A 119 -4.60 8.32 8.91
CA ILE A 119 -4.33 9.73 9.15
C ILE A 119 -5.41 10.55 8.48
N LYS A 120 -6.10 11.39 9.26
CA LYS A 120 -7.14 12.29 8.75
C LYS A 120 -6.56 13.69 8.55
N THR A 121 -6.66 14.19 7.34
CA THR A 121 -6.22 15.53 6.95
C THR A 121 -7.38 16.32 6.34
N PRO A 122 -7.28 17.64 6.17
CA PRO A 122 -8.28 18.42 5.44
C PRO A 122 -8.51 17.95 4.00
N GLN A 123 -7.50 17.30 3.40
CA GLN A 123 -7.52 16.82 2.02
C GLN A 123 -8.06 15.40 1.88
N GLY A 124 -8.35 14.71 3.01
CA GLY A 124 -8.89 13.36 3.03
C GLY A 124 -8.20 12.45 4.04
N ARG A 125 -8.37 11.14 3.85
CA ARG A 125 -7.77 10.10 4.70
C ARG A 125 -6.62 9.42 3.99
N VAL A 126 -5.50 9.26 4.69
CA VAL A 126 -4.31 8.54 4.21
C VAL A 126 -4.11 7.31 5.08
N LEU A 127 -3.89 6.16 4.45
CA LEU A 127 -3.63 4.89 5.14
C LEU A 127 -2.17 4.49 4.95
N LEU A 128 -1.42 4.47 6.05
CA LEU A 128 -0.06 3.92 6.12
C LEU A 128 -0.14 2.49 6.66
N LYS A 129 0.36 1.51 5.90
CA LYS A 129 0.47 0.11 6.30
C LYS A 129 1.90 -0.23 6.68
N ASN A 130 2.14 -1.39 7.30
CA ASN A 130 3.46 -1.84 7.77
C ASN A 130 4.35 -2.46 6.69
N ASN A 131 4.09 -2.24 5.42
CA ASN A 131 4.73 -2.92 4.29
C ASN A 131 5.79 -2.05 3.57
N TRP A 132 6.55 -1.29 4.32
CA TRP A 132 7.59 -0.40 3.82
C TRP A 132 9.00 -0.95 4.09
N LYS A 133 9.95 -0.61 3.21
CA LYS A 133 11.39 -0.92 3.37
C LYS A 133 12.22 0.36 3.20
N PRO A 134 13.29 0.54 4.00
CA PRO A 134 13.77 -0.32 5.09
C PRO A 134 12.78 -0.39 6.26
N ARG A 135 12.63 -1.59 6.85
CA ARG A 135 11.56 -1.83 7.84
C ARG A 135 11.86 -1.17 9.19
N GLU A 136 13.10 -1.24 9.65
CA GLU A 136 13.54 -0.68 10.93
C GLU A 136 13.41 0.85 10.96
N ASP A 137 13.87 1.53 9.90
CA ASP A 137 13.76 2.98 9.79
C ASP A 137 12.32 3.43 9.70
N PHE A 138 11.47 2.65 9.01
CA PHE A 138 10.03 2.93 8.95
C PHE A 138 9.38 2.79 10.33
N TYR A 139 9.69 1.75 11.12
CA TYR A 139 9.17 1.61 12.47
C TYR A 139 9.67 2.71 13.40
N ARG A 140 10.94 3.11 13.27
CA ARG A 140 11.49 4.22 14.05
C ARG A 140 10.74 5.53 13.74
N PHE A 141 10.49 5.79 12.45
CA PHE A 141 9.68 6.92 12.04
C PHE A 141 8.26 6.86 12.62
N ILE A 142 7.57 5.72 12.47
CA ILE A 142 6.20 5.56 12.98
C ILE A 142 6.17 5.72 14.50
N ALA A 143 7.14 5.16 15.23
CA ALA A 143 7.24 5.34 16.66
C ALA A 143 7.38 6.81 17.04
N GLN A 144 8.31 7.53 16.43
CA GLN A 144 8.48 8.97 16.67
C GLN A 144 7.22 9.75 16.31
N PHE A 145 6.60 9.46 15.17
CA PHE A 145 5.44 10.17 14.67
C PHE A 145 4.16 9.93 15.50
N LEU A 146 3.94 8.70 15.97
CA LEU A 146 2.74 8.35 16.75
C LEU A 146 2.87 8.66 18.24
N PHE A 147 4.10 8.67 18.79
CA PHE A 147 4.30 8.88 20.22
C PHE A 147 4.63 10.35 20.58
N GLN A 148 5.12 11.18 19.66
CA GLN A 148 5.25 12.62 19.89
C GLN A 148 3.90 13.32 20.04
N ASP A 149 2.84 12.85 19.38
CA ASP A 149 1.49 13.43 19.49
C ASP A 149 0.75 12.99 20.76
N ASN A 150 1.24 11.98 21.50
CA ASN A 150 0.57 11.47 22.70
C ASN A 150 1.16 11.97 24.02
N GLU A 151 2.26 12.72 24.02
CA GLU A 151 2.79 13.29 25.28
C GLU A 151 1.92 14.42 25.85
N ASP A 152 1.11 15.08 25.01
CA ASP A 152 0.22 16.17 25.47
C ASP A 152 -1.16 15.66 25.96
N ASP A 153 -1.52 14.38 25.78
CA ASP A 153 -2.87 13.87 26.07
C ASP A 153 -2.91 12.66 27.03
N ILE A 154 -1.77 12.28 27.67
CA ILE A 154 -1.78 11.25 28.71
C ILE A 154 -2.11 11.89 30.06
N THR A 155 -3.34 12.34 30.22
CA THR A 155 -3.98 12.43 31.54
C THR A 155 -4.49 11.03 31.87
N PHE A 156 -3.74 10.31 32.69
CA PHE A 156 -4.19 9.07 33.33
C PHE A 156 -5.44 9.34 34.17
N HIS A 157 -6.55 8.78 33.78
CA HIS A 157 -7.73 8.57 34.60
C HIS A 157 -7.86 7.10 34.99
#